data_658e3dcbe2b002f66b1c2b45694ea2cf
#
_entry.id   658e3dcbe2b002f66b1c2b45694ea2cf
#
_cell.length_a   1.000
_cell.length_b   1.000
_cell.length_c   1.000
_cell.angle_alpha   90.00
_cell.angle_beta   90.00
_cell.angle_gamma   90.00
#
_symmetry.space_group_name_H-M   'P 1'
#
loop_
_entity.id
_entity.type
_entity.pdbx_description
1 polymer ?
#
loop_
_entity_poly.entity_id
_entity_poly.type
_entity_poly.pdbx_seq_one_letter_code
_entity_poly.pdbx_strand_id
1 'polypeptide(L)'
;MSPMTPGLGDVLGGRYTLTDRIAAGGMGDVWAATDRVLGRTVAIKIMRPNTTDEGNFAARFRDEARHTAALSHPNIAAVYDYGEDDGTAYLVMELVPGLPLSSMIAEGPMPPEQVRLILGQCALALAAAHEAGVVHRDVKPANVMVTPEGKVKLTDFGIARAVDAVGHTRTGEVMGTPQYLAPEQAMGQRVTGATDLYSLGVVGHEMLTGKRPFDAGSAVATALAQISEPPPP
;
A
#
# COMPACT_ATOMS: atom_id res chain seq x y z
N MET A 1 28.39 -8.58 3.10
CA MET A 1 27.55 -9.72 3.53
C MET A 1 26.31 -9.66 2.67
N SER A 2 25.87 -10.79 2.09
CA SER A 2 24.61 -10.79 1.33
C SER A 2 23.46 -10.56 2.29
N PRO A 3 22.46 -9.70 1.95
CA PRO A 3 21.31 -9.48 2.81
C PRO A 3 20.61 -10.82 3.08
N MET A 4 20.29 -11.07 4.34
CA MET A 4 19.59 -12.27 4.77
C MET A 4 18.19 -12.25 4.16
N THR A 5 17.77 -13.31 3.50
CA THR A 5 16.38 -13.47 3.05
C THR A 5 15.60 -14.04 4.25
N PRO A 6 14.77 -13.26 4.94
CA PRO A 6 14.05 -13.73 6.12
C PRO A 6 13.12 -14.89 5.79
N GLY A 7 13.09 -15.88 6.66
CA GLY A 7 12.30 -17.11 6.55
C GLY A 7 11.42 -17.40 7.75
N LEU A 8 10.62 -18.43 7.62
CA LEU A 8 9.75 -18.91 8.71
C LEU A 8 10.58 -19.26 9.97
N GLY A 9 10.19 -18.72 11.11
CA GLY A 9 10.86 -18.93 12.39
C GLY A 9 11.98 -17.93 12.70
N ASP A 10 12.41 -17.12 11.74
CA ASP A 10 13.41 -16.09 11.99
C ASP A 10 12.89 -15.02 12.93
N VAL A 11 13.82 -14.39 13.65
CA VAL A 11 13.51 -13.39 14.68
C VAL A 11 14.11 -12.07 14.27
N LEU A 12 13.28 -11.09 13.94
CA LEU A 12 13.71 -9.74 13.60
C LEU A 12 13.83 -8.86 14.84
N GLY A 13 14.92 -8.10 14.91
CA GLY A 13 15.21 -7.18 16.01
C GLY A 13 15.20 -7.85 17.39
N GLY A 14 15.46 -9.16 17.48
CA GLY A 14 15.38 -9.95 18.72
C GLY A 14 13.97 -10.06 19.32
N ARG A 15 12.94 -9.56 18.65
CA ARG A 15 11.58 -9.40 19.21
C ARG A 15 10.49 -10.08 18.40
N TYR A 16 10.53 -10.02 17.08
CA TYR A 16 9.43 -10.46 16.22
C TYR A 16 9.76 -11.78 15.55
N THR A 17 9.04 -12.86 15.91
CA THR A 17 9.20 -14.17 15.27
C THR A 17 8.27 -14.28 14.08
N LEU A 18 8.81 -14.52 12.89
CA LEU A 18 8.04 -14.71 11.66
C LEU A 18 7.31 -16.07 11.72
N THR A 19 5.98 -16.02 11.52
CA THR A 19 5.12 -17.22 11.68
C THR A 19 4.48 -17.68 10.39
N ASP A 20 4.20 -16.76 9.45
CA ASP A 20 3.62 -17.10 8.16
C ASP A 20 3.90 -16.01 7.14
N ARG A 21 4.05 -16.36 5.86
CA ARG A 21 4.26 -15.40 4.78
C ARG A 21 2.92 -15.05 4.15
N ILE A 22 2.44 -13.81 4.39
CA ILE A 22 1.13 -13.33 3.92
C ILE A 22 1.18 -12.96 2.43
N ALA A 23 2.22 -12.22 2.02
CA ALA A 23 2.36 -11.75 0.65
C ALA A 23 3.82 -11.58 0.25
N ALA A 24 4.09 -11.74 -1.06
CA ALA A 24 5.36 -11.42 -1.70
C ALA A 24 5.15 -10.37 -2.78
N GLY A 25 5.96 -9.33 -2.78
CA GLY A 25 5.87 -8.24 -3.75
C GLY A 25 7.20 -7.67 -4.18
N GLY A 26 7.19 -6.80 -5.19
CA GLY A 26 8.40 -6.16 -5.70
C GLY A 26 9.13 -5.27 -4.68
N MET A 27 8.38 -4.63 -3.78
CA MET A 27 8.91 -3.73 -2.75
C MET A 27 9.29 -4.44 -1.45
N GLY A 28 8.95 -5.72 -1.28
CA GLY A 28 9.20 -6.48 -0.07
C GLY A 28 8.18 -7.57 0.17
N ASP A 29 8.37 -8.28 1.27
CA ASP A 29 7.53 -9.38 1.70
C ASP A 29 6.77 -8.98 2.97
N VAL A 30 5.50 -9.39 3.07
CA VAL A 30 4.67 -9.19 4.26
C VAL A 30 4.52 -10.53 4.98
N TRP A 31 4.83 -10.53 6.27
CA TRP A 31 4.78 -11.68 7.14
C TRP A 31 3.82 -11.46 8.31
N ALA A 32 3.13 -12.50 8.73
CA ALA A 32 2.60 -12.57 10.09
C ALA A 32 3.74 -12.88 11.05
N ALA A 33 3.73 -12.25 12.23
CA ALA A 33 4.75 -12.47 13.24
C ALA A 33 4.16 -12.38 14.64
N THR A 34 4.84 -13.01 15.61
CA THR A 34 4.54 -12.88 17.03
C THR A 34 5.50 -11.88 17.67
N ASP A 35 4.95 -10.81 18.24
CA ASP A 35 5.66 -9.89 19.12
C ASP A 35 5.89 -10.59 20.47
N ARG A 36 7.11 -11.04 20.73
CA ARG A 36 7.47 -11.79 21.95
C ARG A 36 7.36 -10.98 23.24
N VAL A 37 7.44 -9.64 23.13
CA VAL A 37 7.38 -8.75 24.29
C VAL A 37 5.94 -8.48 24.70
N LEU A 38 5.05 -8.23 23.73
CA LEU A 38 3.65 -7.90 24.02
C LEU A 38 2.69 -9.07 23.88
N GLY A 39 3.15 -10.25 23.41
CA GLY A 39 2.35 -11.46 23.26
C GLY A 39 1.23 -11.33 22.22
N ARG A 40 1.40 -10.50 21.19
CA ARG A 40 0.38 -10.25 20.15
C ARG A 40 0.87 -10.64 18.77
N THR A 41 -0.06 -10.94 17.87
CA THR A 41 0.25 -11.15 16.46
C THR A 41 0.26 -9.80 15.74
N VAL A 42 1.23 -9.60 14.83
CA VAL A 42 1.43 -8.39 14.03
C VAL A 42 1.70 -8.75 12.58
N ALA A 43 1.52 -7.81 11.67
CA ALA A 43 2.05 -7.90 10.32
C ALA A 43 3.41 -7.20 10.25
N ILE A 44 4.37 -7.80 9.55
CA ILE A 44 5.68 -7.20 9.33
C ILE A 44 5.95 -7.13 7.83
N LYS A 45 6.16 -5.92 7.34
CA LYS A 45 6.61 -5.67 5.98
C LYS A 45 8.12 -5.52 5.98
N ILE A 46 8.81 -6.48 5.35
CA ILE A 46 10.25 -6.51 5.23
C ILE A 46 10.61 -5.95 3.87
N MET A 47 11.41 -4.88 3.86
CA MET A 47 11.77 -4.19 2.63
C MET A 47 12.94 -4.88 1.94
N ARG A 48 12.87 -4.98 0.61
CA ARG A 48 14.02 -5.40 -0.19
C ARG A 48 14.91 -4.20 -0.44
N PRO A 49 16.21 -4.28 -0.13
CA PRO A 49 17.13 -3.20 -0.45
C PRO A 49 17.16 -2.97 -1.96
N ASN A 50 16.87 -1.75 -2.38
CA ASN A 50 17.05 -1.35 -3.78
C ASN A 50 18.52 -1.04 -3.98
N THR A 51 19.23 -1.82 -4.80
CA THR A 51 20.70 -1.86 -4.95
C THR A 51 21.33 -0.54 -5.44
N THR A 52 20.54 0.47 -5.78
CA THR A 52 21.03 1.71 -6.41
C THR A 52 21.10 2.93 -5.48
N ASP A 53 20.46 2.92 -4.28
CA ASP A 53 20.43 4.11 -3.37
C ASP A 53 20.21 3.72 -1.89
N GLU A 54 21.00 2.76 -1.37
CA GLU A 54 20.80 2.14 -0.06
C GLU A 54 20.81 3.14 1.11
N GLY A 55 21.70 4.14 1.11
CA GLY A 55 21.86 5.06 2.22
C GLY A 55 20.70 6.05 2.39
N ASN A 56 20.05 6.42 1.31
CA ASN A 56 18.96 7.41 1.29
C ASN A 56 17.58 6.75 1.43
N PHE A 57 17.48 5.47 1.06
CA PHE A 57 16.25 4.67 1.15
C PHE A 57 15.81 4.46 2.60
N ALA A 58 16.68 3.94 3.47
CA ALA A 58 16.34 3.65 4.86
C ALA A 58 15.93 4.91 5.63
N ALA A 59 16.61 6.04 5.40
CA ALA A 59 16.27 7.31 6.05
C ALA A 59 14.87 7.81 5.62
N ARG A 60 14.57 7.81 4.31
CA ARG A 60 13.25 8.22 3.78
C ARG A 60 12.14 7.28 4.24
N PHE A 61 12.39 5.97 4.22
CA PHE A 61 11.45 4.97 4.70
C PHE A 61 11.13 5.15 6.20
N ARG A 62 12.15 5.41 7.03
CA ARG A 62 11.97 5.70 8.45
C ARG A 62 11.16 6.97 8.69
N ASP A 63 11.42 8.05 7.94
CA ASP A 63 10.69 9.31 8.11
C ASP A 63 9.22 9.16 7.68
N GLU A 64 8.92 8.45 6.59
CA GLU A 64 7.55 8.15 6.16
C GLU A 64 6.84 7.20 7.16
N ALA A 65 7.56 6.21 7.71
CA ALA A 65 7.04 5.35 8.76
C ALA A 65 6.62 6.17 10.00
N ARG A 66 7.39 7.20 10.39
CA ARG A 66 7.05 8.11 11.51
C ARG A 66 5.78 8.91 11.23
N HIS A 67 5.62 9.44 10.02
CA HIS A 67 4.42 10.18 9.65
C HIS A 67 3.18 9.28 9.66
N THR A 68 3.30 8.06 9.13
CA THR A 68 2.21 7.08 9.15
C THR A 68 1.89 6.57 10.55
N ALA A 69 2.88 6.40 11.42
CA ALA A 69 2.69 5.98 12.80
C ALA A 69 1.91 7.00 13.65
N ALA A 70 1.90 8.27 13.25
CA ALA A 70 1.10 9.30 13.90
C ALA A 70 -0.39 9.22 13.56
N LEU A 71 -0.78 8.46 12.52
CA LEU A 71 -2.17 8.30 12.14
C LEU A 71 -2.90 7.35 13.09
N SER A 72 -4.00 7.82 13.67
CA SER A 72 -4.89 7.01 14.52
C SER A 72 -6.32 7.16 14.03
N HIS A 73 -6.83 6.16 13.31
CA HIS A 73 -8.18 6.15 12.78
C HIS A 73 -8.70 4.71 12.66
N PRO A 74 -9.98 4.42 12.94
CA PRO A 74 -10.52 3.05 12.89
C PRO A 74 -10.39 2.38 11.52
N ASN A 75 -10.35 3.16 10.44
CA ASN A 75 -10.22 2.67 9.07
C ASN A 75 -8.78 2.78 8.51
N ILE A 76 -7.78 2.97 9.36
CA ILE A 76 -6.35 2.91 9.01
C ILE A 76 -5.71 1.79 9.83
N ALA A 77 -4.93 0.92 9.19
CA ALA A 77 -4.12 -0.06 9.90
C ALA A 77 -3.00 0.65 10.67
N ALA A 78 -2.93 0.41 11.98
CA ALA A 78 -1.97 1.09 12.84
C ALA A 78 -0.54 0.61 12.54
N VAL A 79 0.40 1.56 12.48
CA VAL A 79 1.84 1.28 12.49
C VAL A 79 2.29 1.24 13.95
N TYR A 80 2.97 0.16 14.34
CA TYR A 80 3.37 -0.07 15.72
C TYR A 80 4.85 0.18 15.97
N ASP A 81 5.70 -0.14 14.99
CA ASP A 81 7.15 -0.06 15.16
C ASP A 81 7.86 -0.02 13.81
N TYR A 82 9.10 0.44 13.82
CA TYR A 82 10.03 0.40 12.70
C TYR A 82 11.37 -0.13 13.24
N GLY A 83 12.01 -0.99 12.47
CA GLY A 83 13.32 -1.51 12.83
C GLY A 83 14.21 -1.76 11.63
N GLU A 84 15.48 -1.94 11.93
CA GLU A 84 16.50 -2.39 10.98
C GLU A 84 17.23 -3.57 11.62
N ASP A 85 17.42 -4.65 10.85
CA ASP A 85 18.13 -5.85 11.27
C ASP A 85 19.02 -6.32 10.10
N ASP A 86 20.31 -6.46 10.35
CA ASP A 86 21.33 -6.81 9.34
C ASP A 86 21.22 -6.01 8.02
N GLY A 87 20.96 -4.69 8.11
CA GLY A 87 20.79 -3.79 6.98
C GLY A 87 19.45 -3.95 6.24
N THR A 88 18.53 -4.73 6.79
CA THR A 88 17.18 -4.91 6.25
C THR A 88 16.17 -4.11 7.08
N ALA A 89 15.53 -3.12 6.46
CA ALA A 89 14.49 -2.32 7.11
C ALA A 89 13.16 -3.07 7.14
N TYR A 90 12.42 -2.96 8.25
CA TYR A 90 11.09 -3.54 8.38
C TYR A 90 10.14 -2.62 9.12
N LEU A 91 8.86 -2.75 8.80
CA LEU A 91 7.76 -2.03 9.42
C LEU A 91 6.82 -3.02 10.11
N VAL A 92 6.52 -2.76 11.38
CA VAL A 92 5.57 -3.57 12.17
C VAL A 92 4.24 -2.84 12.22
N MET A 93 3.17 -3.53 11.83
CA MET A 93 1.85 -2.94 11.73
C MET A 93 0.76 -3.89 12.23
N GLU A 94 -0.45 -3.38 12.34
CA GLU A 94 -1.64 -4.15 12.65
C GLU A 94 -1.83 -5.28 11.63
N LEU A 95 -1.95 -6.50 12.12
CA LEU A 95 -2.44 -7.62 11.32
C LEU A 95 -3.96 -7.52 11.25
N VAL A 96 -4.47 -7.04 10.13
CA VAL A 96 -5.92 -6.88 9.92
C VAL A 96 -6.54 -8.25 9.63
N PRO A 97 -7.50 -8.73 10.45
CA PRO A 97 -8.19 -9.99 10.19
C PRO A 97 -9.21 -9.78 9.06
N GLY A 98 -8.94 -10.30 7.88
CA GLY A 98 -9.84 -10.13 6.73
C GLY A 98 -9.18 -10.44 5.40
N LEU A 99 -9.87 -10.08 4.32
CA LEU A 99 -9.40 -10.28 2.96
C LEU A 99 -9.09 -8.92 2.30
N PRO A 100 -8.11 -8.85 1.40
CA PRO A 100 -7.94 -7.68 0.56
C PRO A 100 -9.15 -7.55 -0.39
N LEU A 101 -9.56 -6.32 -0.64
CA LEU A 101 -10.68 -6.00 -1.53
C LEU A 101 -10.46 -6.58 -2.94
N SER A 102 -9.21 -6.73 -3.36
CA SER A 102 -8.86 -7.40 -4.62
C SER A 102 -9.38 -8.84 -4.72
N SER A 103 -9.40 -9.57 -3.61
CA SER A 103 -9.97 -10.93 -3.58
C SER A 103 -11.48 -10.91 -3.73
N MET A 104 -12.17 -9.92 -3.16
CA MET A 104 -13.61 -9.78 -3.31
C MET A 104 -14.00 -9.38 -4.74
N ILE A 105 -13.26 -8.45 -5.36
CA ILE A 105 -13.48 -8.05 -6.76
C ILE A 105 -13.25 -9.21 -7.73
N ALA A 106 -12.32 -10.11 -7.43
CA ALA A 106 -12.05 -11.28 -8.26
C ALA A 106 -13.25 -12.26 -8.33
N GLU A 107 -14.17 -12.19 -7.37
CA GLU A 107 -15.42 -12.97 -7.39
C GLU A 107 -16.49 -12.38 -8.33
N GLY A 108 -16.31 -11.13 -8.78
CA GLY A 108 -17.20 -10.43 -9.70
C GLY A 108 -17.65 -9.05 -9.19
N PRO A 109 -18.54 -8.38 -9.97
CA PRO A 109 -19.11 -7.08 -9.60
C PRO A 109 -19.85 -7.12 -8.26
N MET A 110 -19.66 -6.07 -7.46
CA MET A 110 -20.23 -5.98 -6.13
C MET A 110 -21.54 -5.17 -6.12
N PRO A 111 -22.48 -5.47 -5.21
CA PRO A 111 -23.70 -4.68 -5.05
C PRO A 111 -23.40 -3.21 -4.74
N PRO A 112 -24.11 -2.22 -5.37
CA PRO A 112 -23.85 -0.80 -5.19
C PRO A 112 -23.86 -0.34 -3.73
N GLU A 113 -24.73 -0.92 -2.90
CA GLU A 113 -24.79 -0.59 -1.48
C GLU A 113 -23.51 -1.01 -0.73
N GLN A 114 -22.97 -2.17 -1.03
CA GLN A 114 -21.71 -2.63 -0.45
C GLN A 114 -20.55 -1.74 -0.92
N VAL A 115 -20.52 -1.39 -2.21
CA VAL A 115 -19.52 -0.45 -2.77
C VAL A 115 -19.58 0.89 -2.04
N ARG A 116 -20.77 1.46 -1.84
CA ARG A 116 -20.98 2.71 -1.12
C ARG A 116 -20.42 2.67 0.31
N LEU A 117 -20.66 1.57 1.03
CA LEU A 117 -20.18 1.39 2.40
C LEU A 117 -18.64 1.28 2.47
N ILE A 118 -18.02 0.56 1.54
CA ILE A 118 -16.56 0.42 1.47
C ILE A 118 -15.91 1.76 1.10
N LEU A 119 -16.39 2.42 0.04
CA LEU A 119 -15.86 3.72 -0.39
C LEU A 119 -16.00 4.79 0.70
N GLY A 120 -17.12 4.80 1.42
CA GLY A 120 -17.34 5.74 2.52
C GLY A 120 -16.30 5.58 3.64
N GLN A 121 -15.99 4.34 4.03
CA GLN A 121 -14.97 4.07 5.03
C GLN A 121 -13.55 4.43 4.53
N CYS A 122 -13.22 4.13 3.27
CA CYS A 122 -11.97 4.54 2.65
C CYS A 122 -11.83 6.08 2.62
N ALA A 123 -12.89 6.80 2.23
CA ALA A 123 -12.89 8.25 2.18
C ALA A 123 -12.66 8.89 3.57
N LEU A 124 -13.26 8.34 4.63
CA LEU A 124 -13.02 8.79 6.00
C LEU A 124 -11.56 8.56 6.43
N ALA A 125 -10.98 7.41 6.08
CA ALA A 125 -9.58 7.12 6.35
C ALA A 125 -8.65 8.09 5.63
N LEU A 126 -8.90 8.34 4.34
CA LEU A 126 -8.11 9.28 3.54
C LEU A 126 -8.24 10.71 4.05
N ALA A 127 -9.45 11.15 4.43
CA ALA A 127 -9.66 12.47 5.00
C ALA A 127 -8.83 12.68 6.27
N ALA A 128 -8.85 11.71 7.19
CA ALA A 128 -8.04 11.77 8.42
C ALA A 128 -6.53 11.82 8.13
N ALA A 129 -6.05 11.06 7.12
CA ALA A 129 -4.66 11.10 6.72
C ALA A 129 -4.27 12.45 6.09
N HIS A 130 -5.12 13.00 5.20
CA HIS A 130 -4.90 14.30 4.54
C HIS A 130 -4.90 15.45 5.54
N GLU A 131 -5.76 15.44 6.56
CA GLU A 131 -5.75 16.40 7.66
C GLU A 131 -4.44 16.37 8.44
N ALA A 132 -3.83 15.19 8.59
CA ALA A 132 -2.51 15.01 9.20
C ALA A 132 -1.34 15.31 8.22
N GLY A 133 -1.62 15.76 6.99
CA GLY A 133 -0.62 16.07 5.97
C GLY A 133 -0.03 14.84 5.26
N VAL A 134 -0.64 13.66 5.42
CA VAL A 134 -0.19 12.40 4.81
C VAL A 134 -1.05 12.07 3.60
N VAL A 135 -0.43 11.86 2.43
CA VAL A 135 -1.08 11.37 1.21
C VAL A 135 -0.74 9.89 1.03
N HIS A 136 -1.74 9.07 0.73
CA HIS A 136 -1.56 7.60 0.61
C HIS A 136 -0.72 7.20 -0.60
N ARG A 137 -0.96 7.82 -1.77
CA ARG A 137 -0.22 7.66 -3.05
C ARG A 137 -0.31 6.28 -3.72
N ASP A 138 -0.87 5.27 -3.07
CA ASP A 138 -1.00 3.90 -3.62
C ASP A 138 -2.35 3.26 -3.25
N VAL A 139 -3.45 4.03 -3.40
CA VAL A 139 -4.81 3.51 -3.18
C VAL A 139 -5.14 2.51 -4.28
N LYS A 140 -5.37 1.26 -3.89
CA LYS A 140 -5.72 0.15 -4.78
C LYS A 140 -6.40 -0.97 -3.98
N PRO A 141 -7.14 -1.89 -4.62
CA PRO A 141 -7.87 -2.96 -3.92
C PRO A 141 -7.00 -3.85 -3.02
N ALA A 142 -5.73 -4.05 -3.37
CA ALA A 142 -4.80 -4.86 -2.57
C ALA A 142 -4.45 -4.20 -1.22
N ASN A 143 -4.54 -2.86 -1.13
CA ASN A 143 -4.24 -2.07 0.07
C ASN A 143 -5.50 -1.71 0.88
N VAL A 144 -6.66 -2.26 0.52
CA VAL A 144 -7.93 -2.11 1.22
C VAL A 144 -8.30 -3.45 1.84
N MET A 145 -8.19 -3.58 3.15
CA MET A 145 -8.58 -4.80 3.86
C MET A 145 -10.01 -4.69 4.33
N VAL A 146 -10.79 -5.76 4.15
CA VAL A 146 -12.20 -5.84 4.60
C VAL A 146 -12.31 -6.99 5.60
N THR A 147 -12.73 -6.68 6.83
CA THR A 147 -12.93 -7.69 7.87
C THR A 147 -14.25 -8.44 7.67
N PRO A 148 -14.43 -9.62 8.31
CA PRO A 148 -15.70 -10.35 8.25
C PRO A 148 -16.91 -9.54 8.70
N GLU A 149 -16.73 -8.56 9.59
CA GLU A 149 -17.78 -7.66 10.08
C GLU A 149 -18.03 -6.46 9.15
N GLY A 150 -17.38 -6.40 7.99
CA GLY A 150 -17.52 -5.33 7.01
C GLY A 150 -16.77 -4.03 7.38
N LYS A 151 -15.83 -4.08 8.32
CA LYS A 151 -14.94 -2.95 8.59
C LYS A 151 -13.86 -2.88 7.53
N VAL A 152 -13.57 -1.67 7.07
CA VAL A 152 -12.50 -1.41 6.11
C VAL A 152 -11.29 -0.83 6.82
N LYS A 153 -10.09 -1.28 6.47
CA LYS A 153 -8.83 -0.67 6.88
C LYS A 153 -7.91 -0.47 5.69
N LEU A 154 -7.45 0.77 5.50
CA LEU A 154 -6.38 1.09 4.56
C LEU A 154 -5.04 0.68 5.15
N THR A 155 -4.23 0.00 4.35
CA THR A 155 -2.86 -0.44 4.66
C THR A 155 -1.87 0.17 3.69
N ASP A 156 -0.57 0.06 3.99
CA ASP A 156 0.49 0.41 3.04
C ASP A 156 0.40 1.86 2.50
N PHE A 157 0.13 2.84 3.37
CA PHE A 157 0.35 4.24 3.03
C PHE A 157 1.72 4.39 2.37
N GLY A 158 1.80 5.03 1.22
CA GLY A 158 2.85 4.98 0.21
C GLY A 158 4.30 5.19 0.64
N ILE A 159 4.66 4.59 1.79
CA ILE A 159 5.95 4.64 2.45
C ILE A 159 7.10 4.32 1.47
N ALA A 160 6.87 3.39 0.54
CA ALA A 160 7.87 3.02 -0.45
C ALA A 160 7.93 3.97 -1.67
N ARG A 161 6.81 4.64 -2.02
CA ARG A 161 6.74 5.53 -3.20
C ARG A 161 7.31 6.92 -2.99
N ALA A 162 7.33 7.42 -1.75
CA ALA A 162 8.06 8.66 -1.43
C ALA A 162 9.56 8.52 -1.70
N VAL A 163 10.06 7.29 -1.64
CA VAL A 163 11.45 6.93 -1.91
C VAL A 163 11.73 6.92 -3.42
N ASP A 164 10.77 6.48 -4.23
CA ASP A 164 10.95 6.31 -5.67
C ASP A 164 10.72 7.60 -6.51
N ALA A 165 9.98 8.58 -5.97
CA ALA A 165 9.58 9.78 -6.70
C ALA A 165 10.74 10.66 -7.22
N VAL A 166 11.95 10.49 -6.73
CA VAL A 166 13.13 11.29 -7.14
C VAL A 166 13.98 10.57 -8.21
N GLY A 167 13.77 9.27 -8.47
CA GLY A 167 14.66 8.45 -9.32
C GLY A 167 14.09 7.94 -10.66
N HIS A 168 12.79 7.93 -10.87
CA HIS A 168 12.16 7.07 -11.89
C HIS A 168 11.86 7.70 -13.27
N THR A 169 12.20 8.96 -13.49
CA THR A 169 12.12 9.55 -14.83
C THR A 169 13.31 9.19 -15.74
N ARG A 170 14.34 8.50 -15.22
CA ARG A 170 15.57 8.21 -15.99
C ARG A 170 15.54 6.91 -16.80
N THR A 171 14.67 5.94 -16.50
CA THR A 171 14.66 4.63 -17.20
C THR A 171 13.40 4.34 -18.02
N GLY A 172 12.37 5.20 -18.01
CA GLY A 172 11.16 4.97 -18.79
C GLY A 172 10.30 3.78 -18.29
N GLU A 173 10.63 3.19 -17.14
CA GLU A 173 9.83 2.13 -16.54
C GLU A 173 8.79 2.70 -15.58
N VAL A 174 7.51 2.42 -15.85
CA VAL A 174 6.40 2.72 -14.94
C VAL A 174 6.40 1.65 -13.85
N MET A 175 6.95 1.99 -12.67
CA MET A 175 7.00 1.06 -11.54
C MET A 175 5.69 1.08 -10.77
N GLY A 176 5.12 -0.08 -10.48
CA GLY A 176 3.89 -0.25 -9.71
C GLY A 176 2.72 -0.74 -10.55
N THR A 177 1.50 -0.55 -10.02
CA THR A 177 0.24 -0.96 -10.66
C THR A 177 -0.36 0.27 -11.36
N PRO A 178 -0.08 0.49 -12.67
CA PRO A 178 -0.45 1.72 -13.38
C PRO A 178 -1.95 1.93 -13.49
N GLN A 179 -2.74 0.89 -13.31
CA GLN A 179 -4.19 0.89 -13.44
C GLN A 179 -4.92 1.80 -12.45
N TYR A 180 -4.26 2.19 -11.34
CA TYR A 180 -4.83 3.06 -10.29
C TYR A 180 -4.08 4.39 -10.15
N LEU A 181 -3.08 4.66 -11.01
CA LEU A 181 -2.31 5.90 -10.98
C LEU A 181 -3.18 7.09 -11.37
N ALA A 182 -3.13 8.15 -10.57
CA ALA A 182 -3.71 9.42 -10.99
C ALA A 182 -2.87 10.07 -12.11
N PRO A 183 -3.49 10.88 -13.00
CA PRO A 183 -2.79 11.53 -14.11
C PRO A 183 -1.53 12.29 -13.68
N GLU A 184 -1.61 13.06 -12.59
CA GLU A 184 -0.48 13.82 -12.05
C GLU A 184 0.68 12.91 -11.58
N GLN A 185 0.37 11.70 -11.07
CA GLN A 185 1.42 10.73 -10.72
C GLN A 185 2.11 10.18 -11.96
N ALA A 186 1.33 9.85 -13.00
CA ALA A 186 1.86 9.36 -14.27
C ALA A 186 2.73 10.43 -14.97
N MET A 187 2.42 11.70 -14.78
CA MET A 187 3.18 12.84 -15.30
C MET A 187 4.34 13.27 -14.39
N GLY A 188 4.56 12.63 -13.24
CA GLY A 188 5.60 13.04 -12.28
C GLY A 188 5.34 14.40 -11.62
N GLN A 189 4.08 14.84 -11.58
CA GLN A 189 3.67 16.12 -10.98
C GLN A 189 3.45 15.97 -9.46
N ARG A 190 3.17 17.08 -8.79
CA ARG A 190 2.93 17.10 -7.35
C ARG A 190 1.65 16.34 -7.00
N VAL A 191 1.78 15.34 -6.13
CA VAL A 191 0.66 14.60 -5.58
C VAL A 191 0.01 15.33 -4.40
N THR A 192 -1.31 15.20 -4.27
CA THR A 192 -2.12 15.80 -3.20
C THR A 192 -3.18 14.80 -2.76
N GLY A 193 -4.05 15.17 -1.82
CA GLY A 193 -5.21 14.36 -1.46
C GLY A 193 -6.14 14.04 -2.63
N ALA A 194 -6.20 14.89 -3.66
CA ALA A 194 -6.98 14.62 -4.88
C ALA A 194 -6.48 13.38 -5.64
N THR A 195 -5.18 13.11 -5.58
CA THR A 195 -4.54 11.92 -6.14
C THR A 195 -5.16 10.63 -5.57
N ASP A 196 -5.32 10.57 -4.25
CA ASP A 196 -5.93 9.42 -3.58
C ASP A 196 -7.42 9.27 -3.92
N LEU A 197 -8.13 10.40 -4.06
CA LEU A 197 -9.55 10.39 -4.45
C LEU A 197 -9.75 9.91 -5.89
N TYR A 198 -8.86 10.27 -6.81
CA TYR A 198 -8.87 9.70 -8.16
C TYR A 198 -8.72 8.18 -8.13
N SER A 199 -7.70 7.69 -7.44
CA SER A 199 -7.44 6.25 -7.31
C SER A 199 -8.61 5.53 -6.63
N LEU A 200 -9.24 6.15 -5.62
CA LEU A 200 -10.44 5.62 -4.97
C LEU A 200 -11.63 5.54 -5.95
N GLY A 201 -11.79 6.52 -6.84
CA GLY A 201 -12.78 6.49 -7.92
C GLY A 201 -12.56 5.31 -8.89
N VAL A 202 -11.31 5.04 -9.26
CA VAL A 202 -10.93 3.87 -10.08
C VAL A 202 -11.29 2.56 -9.37
N VAL A 203 -11.00 2.46 -8.08
CA VAL A 203 -11.39 1.30 -7.25
C VAL A 203 -12.91 1.13 -7.22
N GLY A 204 -13.66 2.23 -7.07
CA GLY A 204 -15.12 2.21 -7.08
C GLY A 204 -15.70 1.71 -8.40
N HIS A 205 -15.17 2.18 -9.52
CA HIS A 205 -15.57 1.68 -10.85
C HIS A 205 -15.31 0.18 -10.98
N GLU A 206 -14.13 -0.30 -10.59
CA GLU A 206 -13.79 -1.71 -10.65
C GLU A 206 -14.69 -2.58 -9.76
N MET A 207 -15.01 -2.12 -8.54
CA MET A 207 -15.98 -2.82 -7.67
C MET A 207 -17.36 -2.97 -8.33
N LEU A 208 -17.87 -1.91 -8.98
CA LEU A 208 -19.20 -1.92 -9.60
C LEU A 208 -19.28 -2.75 -10.88
N THR A 209 -18.20 -2.74 -11.68
CA THR A 209 -18.19 -3.31 -13.03
C THR A 209 -17.42 -4.63 -13.15
N GLY A 210 -16.58 -4.95 -12.16
CA GLY A 210 -15.60 -6.04 -12.23
C GLY A 210 -14.45 -5.77 -13.21
N LYS A 211 -14.35 -4.54 -13.75
CA LYS A 211 -13.33 -4.15 -14.75
C LYS A 211 -12.69 -2.82 -14.37
N ARG A 212 -11.41 -2.69 -14.65
CA ARG A 212 -10.71 -1.42 -14.51
C ARG A 212 -11.14 -0.46 -15.61
N PRO A 213 -11.28 0.85 -15.30
CA PRO A 213 -11.67 1.83 -16.34
C PRO A 213 -10.60 1.97 -17.43
N PHE A 214 -9.34 1.79 -17.07
CA PHE A 214 -8.20 1.87 -17.99
C PHE A 214 -7.31 0.62 -17.82
N ASP A 215 -7.20 -0.17 -18.88
CA ASP A 215 -6.29 -1.33 -18.98
C ASP A 215 -5.92 -1.56 -20.45
N ALA A 216 -4.86 -0.90 -20.90
CA ALA A 216 -4.46 -0.83 -22.30
C ALA A 216 -3.36 -1.84 -22.68
N GLY A 217 -3.25 -2.97 -21.95
CA GLY A 217 -2.36 -4.09 -22.28
C GLY A 217 -0.88 -3.89 -21.93
N SER A 218 -0.42 -2.66 -21.65
CA SER A 218 0.92 -2.40 -21.12
C SER A 218 0.88 -1.31 -20.05
N ALA A 219 1.88 -1.30 -19.17
CA ALA A 219 2.00 -0.30 -18.10
C ALA A 219 2.03 1.13 -18.64
N VAL A 220 2.79 1.36 -19.71
CA VAL A 220 2.93 2.68 -20.35
C VAL A 220 1.63 3.10 -21.04
N ALA A 221 1.01 2.21 -21.80
CA ALA A 221 -0.26 2.51 -22.48
C ALA A 221 -1.38 2.80 -21.48
N THR A 222 -1.47 2.03 -20.37
CA THR A 222 -2.45 2.27 -19.31
C THR A 222 -2.21 3.63 -18.62
N ALA A 223 -0.96 3.99 -18.33
CA ALA A 223 -0.64 5.30 -17.76
C ALA A 223 -0.99 6.44 -18.72
N LEU A 224 -0.79 6.27 -20.02
CA LEU A 224 -1.20 7.25 -21.04
C LEU A 224 -2.73 7.37 -21.12
N ALA A 225 -3.47 6.27 -21.06
CA ALA A 225 -4.93 6.29 -21.05
C ALA A 225 -5.47 7.05 -19.83
N GLN A 226 -4.88 6.89 -18.64
CA GLN A 226 -5.22 7.66 -17.44
C GLN A 226 -5.06 9.19 -17.63
N ILE A 227 -4.12 9.62 -18.50
CA ILE A 227 -3.85 11.04 -18.75
C ILE A 227 -4.81 11.62 -19.81
N SER A 228 -5.09 10.85 -20.87
CA SER A 228 -5.67 11.38 -22.10
C SER A 228 -7.08 10.93 -22.44
N GLU A 229 -7.55 9.82 -21.84
CA GLU A 229 -8.86 9.27 -22.17
C GLU A 229 -9.91 9.63 -21.10
N PRO A 230 -11.16 9.92 -21.50
CA PRO A 230 -12.23 10.07 -20.53
C PRO A 230 -12.55 8.71 -19.89
N PRO A 231 -13.00 8.69 -18.61
CA PRO A 231 -13.44 7.46 -17.99
C PRO A 231 -14.62 6.86 -18.78
N PRO A 232 -14.70 5.53 -18.86
CA PRO A 232 -15.85 4.87 -19.48
C PRO A 232 -17.13 5.19 -18.70
N PRO A 233 -18.31 5.18 -19.36
CA PRO A 233 -19.61 5.43 -18.74
C PRO A 233 -20.00 4.36 -17.72
#